data_8d5ad906d8bb7906240a70ccbd679613
#
_entry.id   8d5ad906d8bb7906240a70ccbd679613
#
_cell.length_a   1.000
_cell.length_b   1.000
_cell.length_c   1.000
_cell.angle_alpha   90.00
_cell.angle_beta   90.00
_cell.angle_gamma   90.00
#
_symmetry.space_group_name_H-M   'P 1'
#
loop_
_entity.id
_entity.type
_entity.pdbx_description
1 polymer ?
#
loop_
_entity_poly.entity_id
_entity_poly.type
_entity_poly.pdbx_seq_one_letter_code
_entity_poly.pdbx_strand_id
1 'polypeptide(L)'
;MTTSSHTVERGLAISQDDVRPLFADYELGRYCADWSMPKEGARAIEAEAAFALVSRPSAVTFYATRGSRIVGFLTGQKSAWDTDFWGIPYASVDQLHAIGETEAEREEIHVSLLEAFDGWLASEGMRFANARVHILDLAQVHALERRGYRYIETTLTNCLDVRKERFSLPEGYVIRAPKEGETSLLVGMTKDAFVTHRFYADPGFPRKKVDEMYERWVESSLTSPAWTTIVLDKDGDAKGFFIYKIEDLRKHIGLRITKWRMGVLGGDDRAKGHGIPLFQGAMDYVRAESDIVDSGLSLRNTKSFNLHTKLGFRGLAFSSTYHKWL
;
A
#
# COMPACT_ATOMS: atom_id res chain seq x y z
N MET A 1 16.10 -35.05 8.05
CA MET A 1 14.94 -34.18 8.07
C MET A 1 14.28 -34.31 6.71
N THR A 2 13.13 -34.96 6.61
CA THR A 2 12.40 -35.16 5.38
C THR A 2 11.79 -33.82 5.03
N THR A 3 12.33 -33.10 4.03
CA THR A 3 11.68 -31.95 3.41
C THR A 3 10.37 -32.47 2.84
N SER A 4 9.25 -32.06 3.46
CA SER A 4 7.92 -32.39 2.96
C SER A 4 7.78 -31.73 1.58
N SER A 5 7.79 -32.56 0.52
CA SER A 5 7.71 -32.08 -0.86
C SER A 5 6.39 -31.40 -1.12
N HIS A 6 6.43 -30.23 -1.72
CA HIS A 6 5.26 -29.53 -2.28
C HIS A 6 5.40 -29.45 -3.82
N THR A 7 4.29 -29.24 -4.50
CA THR A 7 4.26 -28.99 -5.94
C THR A 7 3.68 -27.61 -6.21
N VAL A 8 4.12 -26.95 -7.28
CA VAL A 8 3.59 -25.65 -7.69
C VAL A 8 2.80 -25.80 -8.97
N GLU A 9 1.58 -25.32 -8.97
CA GLU A 9 0.65 -25.38 -10.08
C GLU A 9 0.11 -23.97 -10.40
N ARG A 10 -0.27 -23.74 -11.67
CA ARG A 10 -0.85 -22.47 -12.11
C ARG A 10 -2.35 -22.64 -12.34
N GLY A 11 -3.13 -21.64 -11.89
CA GLY A 11 -4.51 -21.47 -12.35
C GLY A 11 -5.52 -22.46 -11.77
N LEU A 12 -5.34 -22.93 -10.53
CA LEU A 12 -6.39 -23.70 -9.84
C LEU A 12 -7.64 -22.84 -9.65
N ALA A 13 -8.80 -23.43 -9.84
CA ALA A 13 -10.06 -22.84 -9.39
C ALA A 13 -10.14 -23.01 -7.87
N ILE A 14 -9.93 -21.92 -7.12
CA ILE A 14 -10.03 -21.93 -5.67
C ILE A 14 -11.20 -21.10 -5.19
N SER A 15 -11.76 -21.53 -4.08
CA SER A 15 -12.83 -20.86 -3.34
C SER A 15 -12.25 -19.98 -2.21
N GLN A 16 -13.11 -19.14 -1.65
CA GLN A 16 -12.73 -18.41 -0.44
C GLN A 16 -12.42 -19.35 0.73
N ASP A 17 -13.04 -20.51 0.78
CA ASP A 17 -12.81 -21.51 1.83
C ASP A 17 -11.43 -22.18 1.71
N ASP A 18 -10.81 -22.19 0.53
CA ASP A 18 -9.45 -22.66 0.33
C ASP A 18 -8.41 -21.61 0.78
N VAL A 19 -8.73 -20.33 0.64
CA VAL A 19 -7.83 -19.22 1.02
C VAL A 19 -7.87 -18.91 2.51
N ARG A 20 -9.05 -18.93 3.12
CA ARG A 20 -9.25 -18.55 4.53
C ARG A 20 -8.34 -19.30 5.52
N PRO A 21 -8.14 -20.64 5.42
CA PRO A 21 -7.27 -21.37 6.34
C PRO A 21 -5.81 -20.91 6.30
N LEU A 22 -5.35 -20.34 5.18
CA LEU A 22 -3.99 -19.83 5.06
C LEU A 22 -3.71 -18.62 5.96
N PHE A 23 -4.77 -17.90 6.37
CA PHE A 23 -4.68 -16.73 7.25
C PHE A 23 -5.11 -17.00 8.69
N ALA A 24 -5.44 -18.24 9.07
CA ALA A 24 -5.95 -18.57 10.40
C ALA A 24 -5.05 -18.09 11.54
N ASP A 25 -3.74 -18.20 11.36
CA ASP A 25 -2.73 -17.81 12.34
C ASP A 25 -1.87 -16.61 11.87
N TYR A 26 -2.32 -15.89 10.83
CA TYR A 26 -1.56 -14.77 10.27
C TYR A 26 -1.60 -13.54 11.18
N GLU A 27 -0.45 -13.15 11.71
CA GLU A 27 -0.30 -12.03 12.66
C GLU A 27 0.28 -10.76 12.02
N LEU A 28 0.71 -10.83 10.75
CA LEU A 28 1.41 -9.73 10.06
C LEU A 28 0.49 -8.90 9.15
N GLY A 29 -0.82 -9.16 9.18
CA GLY A 29 -1.80 -8.35 8.46
C GLY A 29 -1.86 -6.91 8.99
N ARG A 30 -2.31 -6.00 8.14
CA ARG A 30 -2.31 -4.55 8.43
C ARG A 30 -2.92 -4.19 9.78
N TYR A 31 -4.02 -4.83 10.15
CA TYR A 31 -4.74 -4.53 11.40
C TYR A 31 -4.50 -5.56 12.50
N CYS A 32 -3.72 -6.60 12.23
CA CYS A 32 -3.42 -7.65 13.21
C CYS A 32 -2.50 -7.17 14.35
N ALA A 33 -1.65 -6.19 14.08
CA ALA A 33 -0.72 -5.63 15.05
C ALA A 33 -1.37 -4.69 16.08
N ASP A 34 -2.57 -4.16 15.80
CA ASP A 34 -3.28 -3.31 16.75
C ASP A 34 -4.06 -4.18 17.74
N TRP A 35 -3.59 -4.20 18.99
CA TRP A 35 -4.19 -4.95 20.09
C TRP A 35 -5.63 -4.52 20.45
N SER A 36 -6.07 -3.35 19.99
CA SER A 36 -7.43 -2.84 20.20
C SER A 36 -8.42 -3.34 19.13
N MET A 37 -7.92 -4.01 18.07
CA MET A 37 -8.76 -4.54 16.99
C MET A 37 -8.99 -6.05 17.15
N PRO A 38 -10.20 -6.57 16.83
CA PRO A 38 -10.47 -8.01 16.84
C PRO A 38 -9.57 -8.74 15.85
N LYS A 39 -8.67 -9.61 16.35
CA LYS A 39 -7.70 -10.33 15.50
C LYS A 39 -8.36 -11.20 14.44
N GLU A 40 -9.43 -11.91 14.78
CA GLU A 40 -10.19 -12.73 13.84
C GLU A 40 -10.75 -11.88 12.69
N GLY A 41 -11.33 -10.72 12.99
CA GLY A 41 -11.83 -9.79 11.99
C GLY A 41 -10.71 -9.21 11.13
N ALA A 42 -9.55 -8.88 11.72
CA ALA A 42 -8.38 -8.41 10.99
C ALA A 42 -7.86 -9.47 10.00
N ARG A 43 -7.77 -10.74 10.42
CA ARG A 43 -7.39 -11.86 9.55
C ARG A 43 -8.40 -12.12 8.44
N ALA A 44 -9.69 -11.96 8.74
CA ALA A 44 -10.75 -12.09 7.73
C ALA A 44 -10.61 -11.03 6.62
N ILE A 45 -10.23 -9.80 6.97
CA ILE A 45 -9.94 -8.74 5.99
C ILE A 45 -8.78 -9.14 5.06
N GLU A 46 -7.71 -9.69 5.62
CA GLU A 46 -6.55 -10.16 4.82
C GLU A 46 -6.95 -11.31 3.87
N ALA A 47 -7.70 -12.29 4.37
CA ALA A 47 -8.16 -13.42 3.57
C ALA A 47 -9.14 -12.98 2.45
N GLU A 48 -10.09 -12.09 2.74
CA GLU A 48 -11.00 -11.54 1.73
C GLU A 48 -10.25 -10.71 0.68
N ALA A 49 -9.27 -9.90 1.10
CA ALA A 49 -8.44 -9.12 0.20
C ALA A 49 -7.60 -10.03 -0.71
N ALA A 50 -7.00 -11.09 -0.16
CA ALA A 50 -6.24 -12.07 -0.91
C ALA A 50 -7.12 -12.80 -1.93
N PHE A 51 -8.31 -13.25 -1.54
CA PHE A 51 -9.26 -13.90 -2.44
C PHE A 51 -9.72 -12.96 -3.57
N ALA A 52 -9.97 -11.69 -3.26
CA ALA A 52 -10.30 -10.69 -4.27
C ALA A 52 -9.17 -10.47 -5.29
N LEU A 53 -7.90 -10.55 -4.87
CA LEU A 53 -6.75 -10.49 -5.76
C LEU A 53 -6.67 -11.71 -6.68
N VAL A 54 -6.76 -12.91 -6.12
CA VAL A 54 -6.72 -14.18 -6.83
C VAL A 54 -7.84 -14.29 -7.88
N SER A 55 -9.01 -13.76 -7.56
CA SER A 55 -10.22 -13.84 -8.42
C SER A 55 -10.24 -12.79 -9.54
N ARG A 56 -9.24 -11.91 -9.66
CA ARG A 56 -9.20 -10.91 -10.74
C ARG A 56 -8.95 -11.57 -12.09
N PRO A 57 -9.68 -11.20 -13.15
CA PRO A 57 -9.46 -11.76 -14.50
C PRO A 57 -8.04 -11.51 -15.05
N SER A 58 -7.37 -10.43 -14.60
CA SER A 58 -6.00 -10.09 -15.01
C SER A 58 -4.92 -10.75 -14.17
N ALA A 59 -5.29 -11.44 -13.08
CA ALA A 59 -4.32 -12.07 -12.19
C ALA A 59 -3.76 -13.36 -12.79
N VAL A 60 -2.47 -13.57 -12.55
CA VAL A 60 -1.86 -14.90 -12.64
C VAL A 60 -1.63 -15.39 -11.22
N THR A 61 -2.04 -16.63 -10.94
CA THR A 61 -1.87 -17.21 -9.62
C THR A 61 -1.19 -18.56 -9.70
N PHE A 62 -0.23 -18.77 -8.83
CA PHE A 62 0.49 -20.02 -8.60
C PHE A 62 0.16 -20.51 -7.20
N TYR A 63 -0.07 -21.81 -7.05
CA TYR A 63 -0.38 -22.47 -5.79
C TYR A 63 0.66 -23.52 -5.47
N ALA A 64 1.13 -23.50 -4.23
CA ALA A 64 1.91 -24.59 -3.66
C ALA A 64 0.96 -25.55 -2.94
N THR A 65 1.01 -26.83 -3.30
CA THR A 65 0.15 -27.86 -2.73
C THR A 65 0.97 -28.96 -2.07
N ARG A 66 0.44 -29.52 -0.99
CA ARG A 66 0.96 -30.70 -0.33
C ARG A 66 -0.17 -31.75 -0.27
N GLY A 67 -0.09 -32.74 -1.15
CA GLY A 67 -1.27 -33.57 -1.46
C GLY A 67 -2.38 -32.72 -2.04
N SER A 68 -3.57 -32.81 -1.46
CA SER A 68 -4.74 -32.01 -1.89
C SER A 68 -4.85 -30.62 -1.18
N ARG A 69 -3.94 -30.33 -0.23
CA ARG A 69 -4.04 -29.10 0.57
C ARG A 69 -3.18 -28.00 -0.02
N ILE A 70 -3.74 -26.80 -0.19
CA ILE A 70 -3.00 -25.60 -0.52
C ILE A 70 -2.20 -25.18 0.72
N VAL A 71 -0.89 -24.99 0.56
CA VAL A 71 0.03 -24.54 1.62
C VAL A 71 0.65 -23.18 1.32
N GLY A 72 0.42 -22.62 0.15
CA GLY A 72 0.85 -21.28 -0.20
C GLY A 72 0.35 -20.87 -1.57
N PHE A 73 0.44 -19.58 -1.86
CA PHE A 73 0.11 -19.02 -3.18
C PHE A 73 0.89 -17.74 -3.43
N LEU A 74 1.08 -17.47 -4.71
CA LEU A 74 1.51 -16.18 -5.24
C LEU A 74 0.49 -15.73 -6.27
N THR A 75 -0.01 -14.50 -6.13
CA THR A 75 -0.77 -13.86 -7.20
C THR A 75 -0.07 -12.58 -7.64
N GLY A 76 -0.07 -12.34 -8.92
CA GLY A 76 0.48 -11.15 -9.53
C GLY A 76 -0.25 -10.81 -10.82
N GLN A 77 0.12 -9.71 -11.44
CA GLN A 77 -0.50 -9.24 -12.67
C GLN A 77 0.44 -8.39 -13.51
N LYS A 78 0.12 -8.25 -14.79
CA LYS A 78 0.68 -7.21 -15.63
C LYS A 78 -0.01 -5.89 -15.28
N SER A 79 0.76 -4.82 -15.13
CA SER A 79 0.19 -3.48 -15.00
C SER A 79 0.17 -2.78 -16.36
N ALA A 80 -1.00 -2.71 -16.98
CA ALA A 80 -1.15 -1.99 -18.24
C ALA A 80 -0.80 -0.50 -18.08
N TRP A 81 -1.34 0.13 -17.03
CA TRP A 81 -1.09 1.54 -16.76
C TRP A 81 0.40 1.85 -16.55
N ASP A 82 1.10 1.05 -15.72
CA ASP A 82 2.54 1.25 -15.49
C ASP A 82 3.34 0.96 -16.76
N THR A 83 2.98 -0.08 -17.52
CA THR A 83 3.63 -0.41 -18.80
C THR A 83 3.53 0.74 -19.78
N ASP A 84 2.34 1.30 -19.98
CA ASP A 84 2.10 2.40 -20.90
C ASP A 84 2.82 3.68 -20.44
N PHE A 85 2.75 3.94 -19.14
CA PHE A 85 3.38 5.14 -18.57
C PHE A 85 4.91 5.09 -18.64
N TRP A 86 5.51 3.99 -18.16
CA TRP A 86 6.96 3.86 -18.13
C TRP A 86 7.57 3.51 -19.48
N GLY A 87 6.80 2.88 -20.38
CA GLY A 87 7.31 2.26 -21.61
C GLY A 87 8.13 1.00 -21.32
N ILE A 88 7.90 0.35 -20.20
CA ILE A 88 8.60 -0.84 -19.70
C ILE A 88 7.54 -1.90 -19.39
N PRO A 89 7.58 -3.11 -19.97
CA PRO A 89 6.69 -4.20 -19.58
C PRO A 89 6.79 -4.48 -18.08
N TYR A 90 5.71 -4.13 -17.36
CA TYR A 90 5.67 -4.03 -15.90
C TYR A 90 4.71 -5.06 -15.31
N ALA A 91 5.17 -5.79 -14.29
CA ALA A 91 4.35 -6.70 -13.49
C ALA A 91 4.47 -6.39 -11.99
N SER A 92 3.52 -6.88 -11.21
CA SER A 92 3.54 -6.84 -9.74
C SER A 92 3.32 -8.23 -9.16
N VAL A 93 3.98 -8.51 -8.04
CA VAL A 93 3.55 -9.51 -7.07
C VAL A 93 2.58 -8.81 -6.13
N ASP A 94 1.30 -9.15 -6.23
CA ASP A 94 0.25 -8.50 -5.43
C ASP A 94 0.07 -9.19 -4.08
N GLN A 95 0.28 -10.51 -4.02
CA GLN A 95 0.26 -11.30 -2.81
C GLN A 95 1.25 -12.47 -2.92
N LEU A 96 1.96 -12.74 -1.83
CA LEU A 96 2.82 -13.91 -1.65
C LEU A 96 2.56 -14.42 -0.25
N HIS A 97 2.10 -15.66 -0.09
CA HIS A 97 1.76 -16.20 1.22
C HIS A 97 2.03 -17.70 1.29
N ALA A 98 2.50 -18.18 2.43
CA ALA A 98 2.68 -19.59 2.69
C ALA A 98 2.50 -19.92 4.18
N ILE A 99 2.02 -21.11 4.45
CA ILE A 99 1.98 -21.70 5.78
C ILE A 99 2.97 -22.86 5.86
N GLY A 100 3.56 -23.05 7.02
CA GLY A 100 4.52 -24.11 7.30
C GLY A 100 4.91 -24.10 8.78
N GLU A 101 5.44 -25.21 9.26
CA GLU A 101 5.82 -25.39 10.66
C GLU A 101 7.05 -24.56 11.04
N THR A 102 7.94 -24.32 10.07
CA THR A 102 9.17 -23.54 10.28
C THR A 102 9.29 -22.40 9.27
N GLU A 103 10.09 -21.40 9.63
CA GLU A 103 10.43 -20.29 8.72
C GLU A 103 11.11 -20.81 7.45
N ALA A 104 12.05 -21.75 7.58
CA ALA A 104 12.75 -22.35 6.44
C ALA A 104 11.80 -23.08 5.48
N GLU A 105 10.80 -23.78 6.01
CA GLU A 105 9.78 -24.43 5.17
C GLU A 105 8.95 -23.42 4.40
N ARG A 106 8.50 -22.34 5.05
CA ARG A 106 7.76 -21.26 4.36
C ARG A 106 8.64 -20.57 3.32
N GLU A 107 9.92 -20.34 3.62
CA GLU A 107 10.87 -19.75 2.66
C GLU A 107 10.99 -20.60 1.40
N GLU A 108 11.16 -21.92 1.52
CA GLU A 108 11.25 -22.81 0.36
C GLU A 108 9.96 -22.82 -0.49
N ILE A 109 8.79 -22.75 0.15
CA ILE A 109 7.51 -22.61 -0.58
C ILE A 109 7.49 -21.27 -1.34
N HIS A 110 7.88 -20.18 -0.70
CA HIS A 110 7.93 -18.86 -1.35
C HIS A 110 8.93 -18.84 -2.52
N VAL A 111 10.11 -19.47 -2.37
CA VAL A 111 11.11 -19.57 -3.44
C VAL A 111 10.52 -20.31 -4.64
N SER A 112 9.86 -21.44 -4.41
CA SER A 112 9.26 -22.23 -5.51
C SER A 112 8.14 -21.47 -6.22
N LEU A 113 7.30 -20.72 -5.48
CA LEU A 113 6.26 -19.87 -6.04
C LEU A 113 6.84 -18.72 -6.86
N LEU A 114 7.87 -18.06 -6.37
CA LEU A 114 8.58 -17.00 -7.09
C LEU A 114 9.32 -17.53 -8.31
N GLU A 115 9.84 -18.75 -8.28
CA GLU A 115 10.46 -19.38 -9.44
C GLU A 115 9.45 -19.62 -10.57
N ALA A 116 8.26 -20.13 -10.24
CA ALA A 116 7.18 -20.27 -11.20
C ALA A 116 6.72 -18.92 -11.77
N PHE A 117 6.65 -17.89 -10.92
CA PHE A 117 6.32 -16.52 -11.34
C PHE A 117 7.41 -15.94 -12.26
N ASP A 118 8.70 -16.14 -11.96
CA ASP A 118 9.81 -15.71 -12.80
C ASP A 118 9.74 -16.36 -14.21
N GLY A 119 9.40 -17.64 -14.27
CA GLY A 119 9.14 -18.33 -15.54
C GLY A 119 8.01 -17.68 -16.33
N TRP A 120 6.93 -17.29 -15.67
CA TRP A 120 5.85 -16.55 -16.29
C TRP A 120 6.28 -15.14 -16.73
N LEU A 121 7.02 -14.40 -15.90
CA LEU A 121 7.55 -13.08 -16.29
C LEU A 121 8.37 -13.16 -17.59
N ALA A 122 9.23 -14.18 -17.70
CA ALA A 122 10.05 -14.40 -18.89
C ALA A 122 9.19 -14.75 -20.12
N SER A 123 8.19 -15.66 -19.96
CA SER A 123 7.29 -16.07 -21.07
C SER A 123 6.42 -14.93 -21.58
N GLU A 124 6.09 -13.96 -20.72
CA GLU A 124 5.26 -12.80 -21.05
C GLU A 124 6.09 -11.56 -21.46
N GLY A 125 7.42 -11.70 -21.55
CA GLY A 125 8.33 -10.63 -21.95
C GLY A 125 8.38 -9.45 -20.98
N MET A 126 8.11 -9.69 -19.68
CA MET A 126 8.21 -8.65 -18.66
C MET A 126 9.65 -8.23 -18.48
N ARG A 127 9.85 -6.94 -18.19
CA ARG A 127 11.17 -6.34 -17.98
C ARG A 127 11.39 -5.83 -16.57
N PHE A 128 10.29 -5.71 -15.82
CA PHE A 128 10.31 -5.23 -14.44
C PHE A 128 9.22 -5.90 -13.63
N ALA A 129 9.52 -6.23 -12.39
CA ALA A 129 8.56 -6.68 -11.39
C ALA A 129 8.81 -6.01 -10.04
N ASN A 130 7.74 -5.71 -9.30
CA ASN A 130 7.83 -5.27 -7.92
C ASN A 130 7.06 -6.20 -6.99
N ALA A 131 7.48 -6.24 -5.72
CA ALA A 131 6.79 -6.91 -4.63
C ALA A 131 6.77 -6.02 -3.39
N ARG A 132 5.76 -6.19 -2.54
CA ARG A 132 5.71 -5.55 -1.22
C ARG A 132 5.32 -6.59 -0.18
N VAL A 133 6.16 -6.73 0.86
CA VAL A 133 6.00 -7.73 1.90
C VAL A 133 6.19 -7.10 3.28
N HIS A 134 5.63 -7.72 4.32
CA HIS A 134 5.83 -7.26 5.70
C HIS A 134 7.28 -7.52 6.14
N ILE A 135 7.93 -6.54 6.80
CA ILE A 135 9.37 -6.64 7.16
C ILE A 135 9.67 -7.76 8.15
N LEU A 136 8.70 -8.20 8.93
CA LEU A 136 8.86 -9.30 9.90
C LEU A 136 8.55 -10.68 9.29
N ASP A 137 8.08 -10.76 8.05
CA ASP A 137 7.95 -12.03 7.35
C ASP A 137 9.28 -12.38 6.67
N LEU A 138 10.22 -12.85 7.49
CA LEU A 138 11.58 -13.16 7.04
C LEU A 138 11.60 -14.22 5.93
N ALA A 139 10.65 -15.16 5.96
CA ALA A 139 10.53 -16.16 4.91
C ALA A 139 10.24 -15.54 3.54
N GLN A 140 9.33 -14.52 3.47
CA GLN A 140 9.08 -13.78 2.24
C GLN A 140 10.27 -12.90 1.84
N VAL A 141 10.89 -12.22 2.81
CA VAL A 141 12.05 -11.34 2.59
C VAL A 141 13.19 -12.13 1.96
N HIS A 142 13.62 -13.22 2.60
CA HIS A 142 14.73 -14.06 2.14
C HIS A 142 14.43 -14.72 0.78
N ALA A 143 13.19 -15.18 0.56
CA ALA A 143 12.80 -15.75 -0.73
C ALA A 143 12.90 -14.73 -1.87
N LEU A 144 12.46 -13.47 -1.66
CA LEU A 144 12.60 -12.39 -2.64
C LEU A 144 14.08 -12.11 -2.95
N GLU A 145 14.93 -12.00 -1.91
CA GLU A 145 16.37 -11.77 -2.07
C GLU A 145 17.05 -12.93 -2.82
N ARG A 146 16.76 -14.17 -2.47
CA ARG A 146 17.25 -15.36 -3.19
C ARG A 146 16.84 -15.37 -4.67
N ARG A 147 15.67 -14.80 -5.00
CA ARG A 147 15.18 -14.68 -6.40
C ARG A 147 15.64 -13.39 -7.09
N GLY A 148 16.57 -12.65 -6.49
CA GLY A 148 17.20 -11.47 -7.11
C GLY A 148 16.36 -10.20 -7.06
N TYR A 149 15.29 -10.16 -6.24
CA TYR A 149 14.61 -8.92 -5.94
C TYR A 149 15.47 -8.06 -5.01
N ARG A 150 15.55 -6.77 -5.28
CA ARG A 150 16.37 -5.83 -4.50
C ARG A 150 15.49 -4.95 -3.64
N TYR A 151 15.84 -4.81 -2.37
CA TYR A 151 15.21 -3.86 -1.46
C TYR A 151 15.34 -2.42 -1.96
N ILE A 152 14.25 -1.66 -1.92
CA ILE A 152 14.20 -0.26 -2.34
C ILE A 152 13.83 0.68 -1.20
N GLU A 153 12.74 0.40 -0.49
CA GLU A 153 12.28 1.23 0.63
C GLU A 153 11.45 0.44 1.62
N THR A 154 11.35 0.96 2.83
CA THR A 154 10.33 0.55 3.80
C THR A 154 9.29 1.65 3.93
N THR A 155 8.02 1.26 3.87
CA THR A 155 6.86 2.10 4.19
C THR A 155 6.30 1.72 5.55
N LEU A 156 5.97 2.73 6.34
CA LEU A 156 5.24 2.59 7.58
C LEU A 156 3.77 2.99 7.32
N THR A 157 2.84 2.13 7.71
CA THR A 157 1.44 2.48 7.88
C THR A 157 1.23 2.90 9.32
N ASN A 158 0.81 4.14 9.51
CA ASN A 158 0.44 4.69 10.81
C ASN A 158 -1.07 4.76 10.94
N CYS A 159 -1.59 4.74 12.17
CA CYS A 159 -3.00 4.99 12.45
C CYS A 159 -3.19 5.99 13.59
N LEU A 160 -4.34 6.69 13.54
CA LEU A 160 -4.80 7.57 14.60
C LEU A 160 -6.30 7.40 14.82
N ASP A 161 -6.72 7.22 16.07
CA ASP A 161 -8.13 7.20 16.47
C ASP A 161 -8.66 8.63 16.57
N VAL A 162 -9.36 9.09 15.52
CA VAL A 162 -9.84 10.47 15.44
C VAL A 162 -11.02 10.75 16.37
N ARG A 163 -11.64 9.73 16.97
CA ARG A 163 -12.71 9.89 17.96
C ARG A 163 -12.18 10.43 19.28
N LYS A 164 -10.94 10.06 19.65
CA LYS A 164 -10.30 10.39 20.93
C LYS A 164 -9.65 11.76 20.93
N GLU A 165 -9.18 12.21 19.80
CA GLU A 165 -8.44 13.45 19.68
C GLU A 165 -9.36 14.62 19.24
N ARG A 166 -9.04 15.82 19.69
CA ARG A 166 -9.69 17.06 19.24
C ARG A 166 -8.66 17.90 18.53
N PHE A 167 -9.00 18.25 17.30
CA PHE A 167 -8.16 19.10 16.47
C PHE A 167 -8.89 20.41 16.21
N SER A 168 -8.14 21.50 16.26
CA SER A 168 -8.63 22.82 15.88
C SER A 168 -7.69 23.45 14.89
N LEU A 169 -8.26 24.10 13.89
CA LEU A 169 -7.48 24.90 12.95
C LEU A 169 -7.16 26.26 13.56
N PRO A 170 -5.95 26.79 13.34
CA PRO A 170 -5.65 28.18 13.65
C PRO A 170 -6.54 29.13 12.85
N GLU A 171 -6.66 30.38 13.32
CA GLU A 171 -7.41 31.44 12.65
C GLU A 171 -6.94 31.63 11.21
N GLY A 172 -7.88 31.89 10.30
CA GLY A 172 -7.65 32.04 8.87
C GLY A 172 -7.56 30.75 8.08
N TYR A 173 -7.48 29.57 8.75
CA TYR A 173 -7.46 28.29 8.06
C TYR A 173 -8.83 27.64 8.01
N VAL A 174 -9.16 27.04 6.85
CA VAL A 174 -10.35 26.21 6.68
C VAL A 174 -10.04 24.98 5.81
N ILE A 175 -10.78 23.89 6.04
CA ILE A 175 -10.81 22.74 5.12
C ILE A 175 -12.05 22.87 4.25
N ARG A 176 -11.88 22.73 2.95
CA ARG A 176 -12.95 22.78 1.96
C ARG A 176 -12.78 21.79 0.82
N ALA A 177 -13.82 21.59 0.03
CA ALA A 177 -13.68 20.92 -1.26
C ALA A 177 -12.86 21.78 -2.24
N PRO A 178 -12.24 21.17 -3.27
CA PRO A 178 -11.64 21.92 -4.37
C PRO A 178 -12.66 22.85 -5.02
N LYS A 179 -12.23 24.04 -5.40
CA LYS A 179 -13.04 24.97 -6.21
C LYS A 179 -13.00 24.55 -7.68
N GLU A 180 -13.99 24.97 -8.45
CA GLU A 180 -13.95 24.83 -9.90
C GLU A 180 -12.70 25.50 -10.48
N GLY A 181 -12.00 24.83 -11.38
CA GLY A 181 -10.76 25.31 -11.99
C GLY A 181 -9.48 25.14 -11.17
N GLU A 182 -9.52 24.64 -9.93
CA GLU A 182 -8.33 24.44 -9.11
C GLU A 182 -7.49 23.20 -9.48
N THR A 183 -7.96 22.32 -10.36
CA THR A 183 -7.25 21.08 -10.71
C THR A 183 -5.79 21.32 -11.08
N SER A 184 -5.52 22.26 -12.00
CA SER A 184 -4.14 22.55 -12.44
C SER A 184 -3.26 23.08 -11.31
N LEU A 185 -3.83 23.88 -10.38
CA LEU A 185 -3.11 24.35 -9.19
C LEU A 185 -2.72 23.19 -8.28
N LEU A 186 -3.67 22.30 -7.97
CA LEU A 186 -3.44 21.14 -7.08
C LEU A 186 -2.45 20.15 -7.71
N VAL A 187 -2.55 19.88 -9.01
CA VAL A 187 -1.57 19.07 -9.74
C VAL A 187 -0.18 19.70 -9.65
N GLY A 188 -0.06 21.02 -9.88
CA GLY A 188 1.21 21.74 -9.79
C GLY A 188 1.87 21.68 -8.41
N MET A 189 1.09 21.51 -7.32
CA MET A 189 1.63 21.35 -5.96
C MET A 189 2.43 20.04 -5.79
N THR A 190 2.24 19.05 -6.66
CA THR A 190 2.96 17.76 -6.57
C THR A 190 4.42 17.85 -6.97
N LYS A 191 4.80 18.87 -7.71
CA LYS A 191 6.18 19.06 -8.16
C LYS A 191 7.14 19.01 -6.98
N ASP A 192 8.15 18.15 -7.06
CA ASP A 192 9.17 17.92 -6.03
C ASP A 192 8.62 17.51 -4.65
N ALA A 193 7.33 17.07 -4.55
CA ALA A 193 6.73 16.69 -3.27
C ALA A 193 7.15 15.29 -2.80
N PHE A 194 7.43 14.37 -3.72
CA PHE A 194 7.58 12.93 -3.44
C PHE A 194 9.00 12.38 -3.67
N VAL A 195 10.02 13.23 -3.58
CA VAL A 195 11.43 12.89 -3.84
C VAL A 195 12.01 11.77 -2.96
N THR A 196 11.30 11.35 -1.93
CA THR A 196 11.71 10.26 -1.04
C THR A 196 11.09 8.90 -1.38
N HIS A 197 10.24 8.84 -2.42
CA HIS A 197 9.50 7.62 -2.78
C HIS A 197 10.35 6.62 -3.58
N ARG A 198 9.92 5.34 -3.63
CA ARG A 198 10.62 4.20 -4.24
C ARG A 198 11.13 4.44 -5.66
N PHE A 199 10.37 5.11 -6.51
CA PHE A 199 10.79 5.37 -7.89
C PHE A 199 11.93 6.39 -8.00
N TYR A 200 12.08 7.28 -7.01
CA TYR A 200 13.27 8.12 -6.88
C TYR A 200 14.49 7.36 -6.35
N ALA A 201 14.24 6.30 -5.58
CA ALA A 201 15.31 5.48 -5.02
C ALA A 201 15.90 4.50 -6.03
N ASP A 202 15.13 4.11 -7.05
CA ASP A 202 15.54 3.17 -8.09
C ASP A 202 16.07 3.94 -9.32
N PRO A 203 17.38 3.84 -9.64
CA PRO A 203 17.98 4.56 -10.77
C PRO A 203 17.49 4.07 -12.15
N GLY A 204 16.82 2.93 -12.22
CA GLY A 204 16.22 2.42 -13.45
C GLY A 204 15.03 3.27 -13.96
N PHE A 205 14.45 4.13 -13.11
CA PHE A 205 13.35 5.02 -13.50
C PHE A 205 13.84 6.43 -13.81
N PRO A 206 13.50 6.99 -15.01
CA PRO A 206 13.89 8.35 -15.38
C PRO A 206 13.22 9.39 -14.47
N ARG A 207 14.03 10.26 -13.84
CA ARG A 207 13.56 11.28 -12.88
C ARG A 207 12.38 12.10 -13.36
N LYS A 208 12.46 12.62 -14.59
CA LYS A 208 11.38 13.43 -15.18
C LYS A 208 10.07 12.67 -15.24
N LYS A 209 10.08 11.39 -15.62
CA LYS A 209 8.89 10.55 -15.63
C LYS A 209 8.33 10.27 -14.23
N VAL A 210 9.20 10.22 -13.20
CA VAL A 210 8.72 10.06 -11.82
C VAL A 210 7.89 11.26 -11.38
N ASP A 211 8.29 12.49 -11.71
CA ASP A 211 7.52 13.71 -11.43
C ASP A 211 6.16 13.68 -12.16
N GLU A 212 6.18 13.41 -13.47
CA GLU A 212 4.97 13.28 -14.29
C GLU A 212 3.98 12.22 -13.77
N MET A 213 4.48 11.13 -13.16
CA MET A 213 3.63 10.08 -12.58
C MET A 213 2.78 10.63 -11.43
N TYR A 214 3.34 11.44 -10.55
CA TYR A 214 2.59 12.01 -9.43
C TYR A 214 1.56 13.02 -9.89
N GLU A 215 1.89 13.84 -10.89
CA GLU A 215 0.93 14.75 -11.52
C GLU A 215 -0.28 13.98 -12.05
N ARG A 216 -0.06 12.90 -12.82
CA ARG A 216 -1.14 12.04 -13.34
C ARG A 216 -1.94 11.34 -12.24
N TRP A 217 -1.29 10.89 -11.17
CA TRP A 217 -1.99 10.27 -10.06
C TRP A 217 -2.92 11.24 -9.34
N VAL A 218 -2.50 12.48 -9.14
CA VAL A 218 -3.35 13.52 -8.56
C VAL A 218 -4.50 13.83 -9.51
N GLU A 219 -4.22 14.10 -10.77
CA GLU A 219 -5.23 14.41 -11.78
C GLU A 219 -6.30 13.32 -11.86
N SER A 220 -5.89 12.05 -11.96
CA SER A 220 -6.81 10.91 -11.99
C SER A 220 -7.61 10.75 -10.71
N SER A 221 -7.03 11.12 -9.55
CA SER A 221 -7.74 11.04 -8.27
C SER A 221 -8.75 12.16 -8.08
N LEU A 222 -8.47 13.37 -8.59
CA LEU A 222 -9.37 14.51 -8.55
C LEU A 222 -10.64 14.28 -9.37
N THR A 223 -10.54 13.48 -10.44
CA THR A 223 -11.66 13.17 -11.34
C THR A 223 -12.38 11.86 -11.01
N SER A 224 -11.81 11.04 -10.14
CA SER A 224 -12.36 9.72 -9.79
C SER A 224 -13.38 9.80 -8.66
N PRO A 225 -14.61 9.26 -8.81
CA PRO A 225 -15.60 9.21 -7.73
C PRO A 225 -15.20 8.30 -6.56
N ALA A 226 -14.15 7.47 -6.73
CA ALA A 226 -13.64 6.59 -5.67
C ALA A 226 -12.80 7.32 -4.62
N TRP A 227 -12.44 8.57 -4.88
CA TRP A 227 -11.57 9.37 -4.02
C TRP A 227 -12.21 10.71 -3.69
N THR A 228 -12.04 11.15 -2.45
CA THR A 228 -12.44 12.49 -2.00
C THR A 228 -11.18 13.34 -1.84
N THR A 229 -11.26 14.59 -2.32
CA THR A 229 -10.19 15.57 -2.15
C THR A 229 -10.66 16.69 -1.25
N ILE A 230 -9.83 17.08 -0.29
CA ILE A 230 -10.01 18.25 0.57
C ILE A 230 -8.79 19.16 0.46
N VAL A 231 -9.02 20.45 0.55
CA VAL A 231 -8.02 21.50 0.40
C VAL A 231 -7.89 22.27 1.70
N LEU A 232 -6.66 22.46 2.17
CA LEU A 232 -6.34 23.45 3.20
C LEU A 232 -6.27 24.81 2.54
N ASP A 233 -7.18 25.67 2.90
CA ASP A 233 -7.22 27.07 2.48
C ASP A 233 -6.77 27.96 3.64
N LYS A 234 -6.00 29.00 3.35
CA LYS A 234 -5.65 30.05 4.29
C LYS A 234 -5.92 31.40 3.66
N ASP A 235 -6.85 32.15 4.24
CA ASP A 235 -7.22 33.50 3.79
C ASP A 235 -7.62 33.55 2.29
N GLY A 236 -8.23 32.48 1.77
CA GLY A 236 -8.67 32.35 0.38
C GLY A 236 -7.72 31.61 -0.54
N ASP A 237 -6.49 31.33 -0.13
CA ASP A 237 -5.45 30.66 -0.89
C ASP A 237 -5.31 29.18 -0.52
N ALA A 238 -5.28 28.29 -1.52
CA ALA A 238 -4.99 26.88 -1.33
C ALA A 238 -3.51 26.69 -0.94
N LYS A 239 -3.24 26.10 0.23
CA LYS A 239 -1.90 25.83 0.75
C LYS A 239 -1.48 24.36 0.61
N GLY A 240 -2.44 23.46 0.48
CA GLY A 240 -2.21 22.05 0.34
C GLY A 240 -3.52 21.28 0.24
N PHE A 241 -3.42 19.96 0.06
CA PHE A 241 -4.60 19.11 -0.05
C PHE A 241 -4.33 17.70 0.47
N PHE A 242 -5.42 16.97 0.78
CA PHE A 242 -5.43 15.52 0.98
C PHE A 242 -6.38 14.86 -0.01
N ILE A 243 -5.98 13.66 -0.46
CA ILE A 243 -6.82 12.73 -1.21
C ILE A 243 -7.01 11.49 -0.35
N TYR A 244 -8.25 11.07 -0.14
CA TYR A 244 -8.59 9.94 0.71
C TYR A 244 -9.84 9.21 0.23
N LYS A 245 -10.05 8.02 0.79
CA LYS A 245 -11.33 7.29 0.74
C LYS A 245 -11.65 6.73 2.13
N ILE A 246 -12.94 6.44 2.37
CA ILE A 246 -13.37 5.77 3.59
C ILE A 246 -13.73 4.33 3.24
N GLU A 247 -13.21 3.38 4.00
CA GLU A 247 -13.55 1.98 3.93
C GLU A 247 -14.38 1.59 5.15
N ASP A 248 -15.55 1.01 4.91
CA ASP A 248 -16.41 0.49 5.98
C ASP A 248 -16.01 -0.95 6.33
N LEU A 249 -15.24 -1.09 7.39
CA LEU A 249 -14.78 -2.37 7.91
C LEU A 249 -15.55 -2.80 9.18
N ARG A 250 -16.74 -2.21 9.44
CA ARG A 250 -17.53 -2.51 10.65
C ARG A 250 -17.94 -3.96 10.75
N LYS A 251 -18.17 -4.63 9.62
CA LYS A 251 -18.48 -6.06 9.59
C LYS A 251 -17.38 -6.92 10.23
N HIS A 252 -16.12 -6.51 10.13
CA HIS A 252 -14.96 -7.29 10.57
C HIS A 252 -14.37 -6.78 11.89
N ILE A 253 -14.12 -5.48 11.98
CA ILE A 253 -13.41 -4.88 13.11
C ILE A 253 -14.19 -3.77 13.81
N GLY A 254 -15.46 -3.55 13.42
CA GLY A 254 -16.33 -2.56 14.05
C GLY A 254 -16.01 -1.10 13.69
N LEU A 255 -15.17 -0.83 12.68
CA LEU A 255 -14.63 0.50 12.41
C LEU A 255 -14.81 0.92 10.95
N ARG A 256 -14.94 2.23 10.74
CA ARG A 256 -14.78 2.91 9.45
C ARG A 256 -13.38 3.53 9.42
N ILE A 257 -12.64 3.30 8.35
CA ILE A 257 -11.25 3.73 8.25
C ILE A 257 -11.06 4.66 7.07
N THR A 258 -10.59 5.88 7.34
CA THR A 258 -10.10 6.79 6.30
C THR A 258 -8.72 6.36 5.87
N LYS A 259 -8.57 5.99 4.59
CA LYS A 259 -7.27 5.69 3.98
C LYS A 259 -6.77 6.89 3.21
N TRP A 260 -5.72 7.50 3.68
CA TRP A 260 -5.06 8.58 2.98
C TRP A 260 -4.22 8.04 1.82
N ARG A 261 -4.54 8.50 0.64
CA ARG A 261 -3.77 8.19 -0.56
C ARG A 261 -2.56 9.11 -0.68
N MET A 262 -2.78 10.42 -0.44
CA MET A 262 -1.78 11.44 -0.67
C MET A 262 -2.11 12.70 0.14
N GLY A 263 -1.09 13.31 0.74
CA GLY A 263 -1.14 14.63 1.35
C GLY A 263 -0.01 15.49 0.79
N VAL A 264 -0.32 16.69 0.32
CA VAL A 264 0.61 17.57 -0.39
C VAL A 264 0.49 19.00 0.14
N LEU A 265 1.63 19.67 0.32
CA LEU A 265 1.73 21.13 0.48
C LEU A 265 2.30 21.73 -0.80
N GLY A 266 1.81 22.89 -1.19
CA GLY A 266 2.35 23.66 -2.31
C GLY A 266 3.85 23.90 -2.15
N GLY A 267 4.61 23.97 -3.25
CA GLY A 267 6.07 24.10 -3.22
C GLY A 267 6.53 25.29 -2.38
N ASP A 268 5.92 26.46 -2.57
CA ASP A 268 6.23 27.70 -1.86
C ASP A 268 5.76 27.70 -0.39
N ASP A 269 4.85 26.79 -0.02
CA ASP A 269 4.26 26.66 1.31
C ASP A 269 4.92 25.56 2.16
N ARG A 270 5.82 24.76 1.56
CA ARG A 270 6.60 23.75 2.27
C ARG A 270 7.54 24.46 3.26
N ALA A 271 7.64 23.89 4.47
CA ALA A 271 8.41 24.45 5.58
C ALA A 271 7.90 25.78 6.19
N LYS A 272 6.76 26.31 5.76
CA LYS A 272 6.12 27.50 6.36
C LYS A 272 5.11 27.19 7.47
N GLY A 273 5.11 25.97 8.00
CA GLY A 273 4.27 25.58 9.15
C GLY A 273 2.87 25.06 8.77
N HIS A 274 2.49 25.01 7.51
CA HIS A 274 1.15 24.57 7.06
C HIS A 274 0.91 23.04 7.20
N GLY A 275 1.94 22.25 7.49
CA GLY A 275 1.80 20.81 7.63
C GLY A 275 0.90 20.39 8.79
N ILE A 276 1.07 20.99 9.98
CA ILE A 276 0.22 20.68 11.13
C ILE A 276 -1.24 21.08 10.87
N PRO A 277 -1.55 22.33 10.44
CA PRO A 277 -2.92 22.69 10.05
C PRO A 277 -3.55 21.77 9.01
N LEU A 278 -2.80 21.36 7.98
CA LEU A 278 -3.30 20.45 6.96
C LEU A 278 -3.75 19.11 7.55
N PHE A 279 -2.90 18.49 8.39
CA PHE A 279 -3.22 17.21 9.02
C PHE A 279 -4.34 17.34 10.05
N GLN A 280 -4.28 18.34 10.93
CA GLN A 280 -5.30 18.56 11.95
C GLN A 280 -6.67 18.84 11.32
N GLY A 281 -6.71 19.70 10.33
CA GLY A 281 -7.94 20.00 9.60
C GLY A 281 -8.51 18.80 8.86
N ALA A 282 -7.65 18.01 8.21
CA ALA A 282 -8.09 16.78 7.53
C ALA A 282 -8.67 15.76 8.52
N MET A 283 -8.02 15.56 9.69
CA MET A 283 -8.50 14.64 10.72
C MET A 283 -9.83 15.10 11.34
N ASP A 284 -9.98 16.39 11.59
CA ASP A 284 -11.25 16.95 12.09
C ASP A 284 -12.37 16.83 11.06
N TYR A 285 -12.06 17.07 9.78
CA TYR A 285 -13.00 16.95 8.68
C TYR A 285 -13.58 15.54 8.53
N VAL A 286 -12.71 14.51 8.57
CA VAL A 286 -13.14 13.12 8.36
C VAL A 286 -13.78 12.48 9.61
N ARG A 287 -13.66 13.09 10.78
CA ARG A 287 -14.15 12.56 12.08
C ARG A 287 -15.63 12.21 12.07
N ALA A 288 -16.45 12.97 11.35
CA ALA A 288 -17.90 12.72 11.28
C ALA A 288 -18.23 11.38 10.62
N GLU A 289 -17.35 10.91 9.74
CA GLU A 289 -17.60 9.74 8.88
C GLU A 289 -16.61 8.59 9.12
N SER A 290 -15.58 8.79 9.93
CA SER A 290 -14.50 7.83 10.15
C SER A 290 -14.14 7.71 11.63
N ASP A 291 -13.71 6.52 12.02
CA ASP A 291 -13.26 6.22 13.37
C ASP A 291 -11.73 6.32 13.49
N ILE A 292 -11.04 5.86 12.44
CA ILE A 292 -9.57 5.82 12.38
C ILE A 292 -9.08 6.39 11.06
N VAL A 293 -7.98 7.09 11.11
CA VAL A 293 -7.19 7.48 9.93
C VAL A 293 -6.00 6.54 9.80
N ASP A 294 -5.85 5.96 8.61
CA ASP A 294 -4.73 5.10 8.18
C ASP A 294 -3.89 5.87 7.17
N SER A 295 -2.64 6.12 7.50
CA SER A 295 -1.71 6.92 6.69
C SER A 295 -0.43 6.15 6.42
N GLY A 296 -0.11 5.96 5.15
CA GLY A 296 1.15 5.34 4.71
C GLY A 296 2.22 6.38 4.37
N LEU A 297 3.46 6.12 4.80
CA LEU A 297 4.60 6.97 4.44
C LEU A 297 5.89 6.15 4.25
N SER A 298 6.77 6.62 3.36
CA SER A 298 8.13 6.09 3.26
C SER A 298 8.95 6.51 4.48
N LEU A 299 9.68 5.57 5.11
CA LEU A 299 10.62 5.89 6.19
C LEU A 299 11.77 6.80 5.74
N ARG A 300 11.98 6.96 4.44
CA ARG A 300 12.92 7.96 3.88
C ARG A 300 12.39 9.39 4.04
N ASN A 301 11.08 9.58 4.29
CA ASN A 301 10.46 10.87 4.54
C ASN A 301 10.41 11.19 6.04
N THR A 302 11.58 11.49 6.62
CA THR A 302 11.72 11.79 8.06
C THR A 302 10.87 12.98 8.50
N LYS A 303 10.62 13.96 7.62
CA LYS A 303 9.75 15.12 7.93
C LYS A 303 8.32 14.67 8.16
N SER A 304 7.78 13.85 7.26
CA SER A 304 6.44 13.29 7.41
C SER A 304 6.36 12.35 8.62
N PHE A 305 7.37 11.52 8.85
CA PHE A 305 7.45 10.65 10.02
C PHE A 305 7.36 11.44 11.32
N ASN A 306 8.18 12.48 11.47
CA ASN A 306 8.18 13.32 12.68
C ASN A 306 6.85 14.08 12.86
N LEU A 307 6.22 14.50 11.77
CA LEU A 307 4.91 15.13 11.80
C LEU A 307 3.84 14.17 12.32
N HIS A 308 3.79 12.93 11.80
CA HIS A 308 2.87 11.91 12.28
C HIS A 308 3.08 11.60 13.77
N THR A 309 4.33 11.44 14.20
CA THR A 309 4.67 11.21 15.62
C THR A 309 4.19 12.36 16.49
N LYS A 310 4.42 13.62 16.07
CA LYS A 310 3.98 14.82 16.81
C LYS A 310 2.46 14.90 16.93
N LEU A 311 1.72 14.38 15.94
CA LEU A 311 0.25 14.36 15.91
C LEU A 311 -0.35 13.14 16.63
N GLY A 312 0.48 12.27 17.22
CA GLY A 312 0.02 11.12 18.00
C GLY A 312 -0.31 9.87 17.17
N PHE A 313 0.07 9.83 15.90
CA PHE A 313 -0.05 8.61 15.12
C PHE A 313 0.82 7.50 15.68
N ARG A 314 0.32 6.26 15.63
CA ARG A 314 1.01 5.05 16.05
C ARG A 314 1.32 4.17 14.84
N GLY A 315 2.49 3.51 14.85
CA GLY A 315 2.83 2.51 13.84
C GLY A 315 1.88 1.33 13.87
N LEU A 316 1.39 0.92 12.70
CA LEU A 316 0.45 -0.18 12.53
C LEU A 316 1.08 -1.36 11.77
N ALA A 317 1.73 -1.08 10.64
CA ALA A 317 2.38 -2.09 9.83
C ALA A 317 3.60 -1.51 9.11
N PHE A 318 4.58 -2.37 8.87
CA PHE A 318 5.81 -2.03 8.13
C PHE A 318 5.94 -2.94 6.93
N SER A 319 6.12 -2.36 5.76
CA SER A 319 6.27 -3.14 4.52
C SER A 319 7.51 -2.71 3.76
N SER A 320 8.31 -3.68 3.33
CA SER A 320 9.43 -3.45 2.41
C SER A 320 8.99 -3.65 0.97
N THR A 321 9.42 -2.72 0.12
CA THR A 321 9.22 -2.79 -1.32
C THR A 321 10.50 -3.28 -1.99
N TYR A 322 10.34 -4.25 -2.86
CA TYR A 322 11.39 -4.86 -3.64
C TYR A 322 11.15 -4.64 -5.13
N HIS A 323 12.22 -4.43 -5.89
CA HIS A 323 12.20 -4.32 -7.34
C HIS A 323 13.09 -5.39 -7.96
N LYS A 324 12.68 -5.88 -9.13
CA LYS A 324 13.48 -6.79 -9.96
C LYS A 324 13.44 -6.30 -11.40
N TRP A 325 14.62 -6.02 -11.95
CA TRP A 325 14.84 -5.77 -13.38
C TRP A 325 15.24 -7.10 -14.03
N LEU A 326 14.63 -7.41 -15.17
CA LEU A 326 14.75 -8.68 -15.89
C LEU A 326 15.57 -8.53 -17.18
#